data_3f0a4a5f6066dd64937a46d6764820bc
#
_entry.id   3f0a4a5f6066dd64937a46d6764820bc
#
_cell.length_a   1.000
_cell.length_b   1.000
_cell.length_c   1.000
_cell.angle_alpha   90.00
_cell.angle_beta   90.00
_cell.angle_gamma   90.00
#
_symmetry.space_group_name_H-M   'P 1'
#
loop_
_entity.id
_entity.type
_entity.pdbx_description
1 polymer ?
#
loop_
_entity_poly.entity_id
_entity_poly.type
_entity_poly.pdbx_seq_one_letter_code
_entity_poly.pdbx_strand_id
1 'polypeptide(L)'
;MSVWAIIPVKPLTRAKSRLQTVLSPEQRQQLAEQMMVHVISTVRAAPQGHGVLVISRDTRALALAREMGAHTVVESGNPELNTALMRATQVVAGWGGRAVVILPADLPLISTEDVVKLCELGETDNTVVIATDSDEDGTNALFIRPPGLIPYA
;
A
#
# COMPACT_ATOMS: atom_id res chain seq x y z
N MET A 1 -13.26 -7.91 12.34
CA MET A 1 -13.27 -7.75 10.87
C MET A 1 -11.86 -7.54 10.37
N SER A 2 -11.45 -8.32 9.38
CA SER A 2 -10.05 -8.34 8.94
C SER A 2 -9.89 -7.63 7.61
N VAL A 3 -9.64 -6.34 7.65
CA VAL A 3 -9.21 -5.58 6.47
C VAL A 3 -7.71 -5.41 6.54
N TRP A 4 -7.02 -5.71 5.47
CA TRP A 4 -5.57 -5.58 5.37
C TRP A 4 -5.19 -4.54 4.35
N ALA A 5 -4.31 -3.63 4.74
CA ALA A 5 -3.71 -2.71 3.80
C ALA A 5 -2.46 -3.35 3.20
N ILE A 6 -2.39 -3.36 1.89
CA ILE A 6 -1.23 -3.82 1.14
C ILE A 6 -0.55 -2.60 0.56
N ILE A 7 0.71 -2.39 0.92
CA ILE A 7 1.50 -1.24 0.48
C ILE A 7 2.70 -1.75 -0.31
N PRO A 8 2.64 -1.70 -1.65
CA PRO A 8 3.81 -2.02 -2.47
C PRO A 8 4.80 -0.87 -2.43
N VAL A 9 6.08 -1.18 -2.22
CA VAL A 9 7.14 -0.18 -2.14
C VAL A 9 8.23 -0.50 -3.14
N LYS A 10 8.51 0.42 -4.04
CA LYS A 10 9.66 0.32 -4.95
C LYS A 10 10.95 0.51 -4.17
N PRO A 11 12.10 0.02 -4.67
CA PRO A 11 13.36 0.33 -4.03
C PRO A 11 13.51 1.83 -3.80
N LEU A 12 13.84 2.21 -2.56
CA LEU A 12 13.89 3.63 -2.16
C LEU A 12 14.90 4.42 -2.98
N THR A 13 15.97 3.76 -3.44
CA THR A 13 16.98 4.38 -4.30
C THR A 13 16.44 4.75 -5.68
N ARG A 14 15.33 4.15 -6.10
CA ARG A 14 14.69 4.41 -7.40
C ARG A 14 13.46 5.30 -7.28
N ALA A 15 13.04 5.58 -6.05
CA ALA A 15 11.85 6.38 -5.81
C ALA A 15 12.06 7.81 -6.26
N LYS A 16 10.96 8.44 -6.71
CA LYS A 16 10.95 9.85 -7.09
C LYS A 16 11.99 10.19 -8.16
N SER A 17 12.22 9.28 -9.11
CA SER A 17 13.18 9.49 -10.20
C SER A 17 12.87 10.75 -11.03
N ARG A 18 11.61 11.17 -11.08
CA ARG A 18 11.22 12.41 -11.77
C ARG A 18 11.79 13.66 -11.12
N LEU A 19 12.26 13.57 -9.87
CA LEU A 19 12.85 14.69 -9.13
C LEU A 19 14.38 14.69 -9.19
N GLN A 20 14.99 13.85 -10.02
CA GLN A 20 16.44 13.69 -10.05
C GLN A 20 17.19 14.98 -10.49
N THR A 21 16.50 15.90 -11.15
CA THR A 21 17.08 17.20 -11.55
C THR A 21 17.01 18.24 -10.43
N VAL A 22 16.20 18.01 -9.40
CA VAL A 22 15.94 18.95 -8.30
C VAL A 22 16.52 18.44 -6.98
N LEU A 23 16.44 17.13 -6.75
CA LEU A 23 16.85 16.51 -5.50
C LEU A 23 18.00 15.52 -5.73
N SER A 24 18.94 15.47 -4.78
CA SER A 24 19.98 14.45 -4.78
C SER A 24 19.37 13.05 -4.55
N PRO A 25 20.11 11.97 -4.87
CA PRO A 25 19.63 10.62 -4.56
C PRO A 25 19.28 10.43 -3.10
N GLU A 26 20.06 10.98 -2.18
CA GLU A 26 19.83 10.89 -0.74
C GLU A 26 18.56 11.62 -0.34
N GLN A 27 18.32 12.81 -0.91
CA GLN A 27 17.11 13.58 -0.65
C GLN A 27 15.86 12.87 -1.15
N ARG A 28 15.94 12.26 -2.34
CA ARG A 28 14.83 11.47 -2.90
C ARG A 28 14.52 10.26 -2.04
N GLN A 29 15.55 9.58 -1.54
CA GLN A 29 15.37 8.43 -0.66
C GLN A 29 14.71 8.84 0.65
N GLN A 30 15.16 9.94 1.26
CA GLN A 30 14.55 10.45 2.50
C GLN A 30 13.09 10.82 2.29
N LEU A 31 12.76 11.47 1.18
CA LEU A 31 11.38 11.82 0.86
C LEU A 31 10.52 10.56 0.72
N ALA A 32 11.01 9.56 -0.01
CA ALA A 32 10.30 8.29 -0.19
C ALA A 32 10.06 7.58 1.15
N GLU A 33 11.05 7.58 2.04
CA GLU A 33 10.92 7.00 3.38
C GLU A 33 9.85 7.73 4.20
N GLN A 34 9.86 9.06 4.17
CA GLN A 34 8.87 9.86 4.89
C GLN A 34 7.45 9.60 4.39
N MET A 35 7.27 9.47 3.09
CA MET A 35 5.96 9.20 2.51
C MET A 35 5.47 7.80 2.89
N MET A 36 6.34 6.80 2.84
CA MET A 36 6.00 5.44 3.27
C MET A 36 5.59 5.42 4.74
N VAL A 37 6.35 6.07 5.61
CA VAL A 37 6.05 6.17 7.04
C VAL A 37 4.70 6.83 7.24
N HIS A 38 4.42 7.90 6.51
CA HIS A 38 3.12 8.58 6.58
C HIS A 38 1.97 7.65 6.21
N VAL A 39 2.08 6.92 5.11
CA VAL A 39 1.02 6.00 4.66
C VAL A 39 0.78 4.90 5.71
N ILE A 40 1.84 4.27 6.21
CA ILE A 40 1.72 3.22 7.23
C ILE A 40 1.07 3.78 8.50
N SER A 41 1.53 4.92 8.98
CA SER A 41 0.99 5.55 10.18
C SER A 41 -0.50 5.88 10.03
N THR A 42 -0.87 6.39 8.87
CA THR A 42 -2.25 6.77 8.56
C THR A 42 -3.18 5.57 8.60
N VAL A 43 -2.76 4.46 8.00
CA VAL A 43 -3.55 3.23 8.00
C VAL A 43 -3.67 2.66 9.42
N ARG A 44 -2.57 2.64 10.17
CA ARG A 44 -2.57 2.10 11.53
C ARG A 44 -3.43 2.91 12.49
N ALA A 45 -3.61 4.19 12.22
CA ALA A 45 -4.47 5.06 13.03
C ALA A 45 -5.97 4.85 12.76
N ALA A 46 -6.32 4.13 11.70
CA ALA A 46 -7.72 3.89 11.37
C ALA A 46 -8.40 2.99 12.42
N PRO A 47 -9.61 3.35 12.88
CA PRO A 47 -10.25 2.63 13.98
C PRO A 47 -10.69 1.21 13.65
N GLN A 48 -10.72 0.83 12.38
CA GLN A 48 -11.08 -0.51 11.96
C GLN A 48 -10.04 -1.58 12.34
N GLY A 49 -8.88 -1.19 12.88
CA GLY A 49 -7.89 -2.12 13.40
C GLY A 49 -7.24 -2.99 12.34
N HIS A 50 -6.82 -2.40 11.25
CA HIS A 50 -6.31 -3.13 10.12
C HIS A 50 -4.92 -3.71 10.34
N GLY A 51 -4.67 -4.87 9.70
CA GLY A 51 -3.32 -5.31 9.47
C GLY A 51 -2.69 -4.50 8.33
N VAL A 52 -1.38 -4.40 8.36
CA VAL A 52 -0.61 -3.74 7.29
C VAL A 52 0.44 -4.72 6.79
N LEU A 53 0.47 -4.92 5.47
CA LEU A 53 1.45 -5.74 4.80
C LEU A 53 2.20 -4.87 3.78
N VAL A 54 3.51 -4.75 3.98
CA VAL A 54 4.40 -4.06 3.04
C VAL A 54 5.11 -5.11 2.20
N ILE A 55 5.00 -4.98 0.88
CA ILE A 55 5.68 -5.87 -0.05
C ILE A 55 6.73 -5.08 -0.83
N SER A 56 7.95 -5.54 -0.81
CA SER A 56 9.08 -4.84 -1.43
C SER A 56 10.26 -5.79 -1.61
N ARG A 57 11.18 -5.44 -2.48
CA ARG A 57 12.49 -6.08 -2.54
C ARG A 57 13.56 -5.26 -1.84
N ASP A 58 13.22 -4.09 -1.32
CA ASP A 58 14.14 -3.19 -0.63
C ASP A 58 14.21 -3.55 0.85
N THR A 59 15.38 -4.04 1.30
CA THR A 59 15.55 -4.47 2.69
C THR A 59 15.39 -3.32 3.69
N ARG A 60 15.77 -2.10 3.30
CA ARG A 60 15.60 -0.94 4.17
C ARG A 60 14.12 -0.58 4.34
N ALA A 61 13.35 -0.59 3.25
CA ALA A 61 11.92 -0.34 3.32
C ALA A 61 11.23 -1.38 4.21
N LEU A 62 11.59 -2.65 4.07
CA LEU A 62 11.03 -3.72 4.88
C LEU A 62 11.41 -3.56 6.36
N ALA A 63 12.65 -3.16 6.66
CA ALA A 63 13.10 -2.93 8.02
C ALA A 63 12.31 -1.80 8.68
N LEU A 64 12.12 -0.68 7.98
CA LEU A 64 11.33 0.45 8.47
C LEU A 64 9.88 0.04 8.72
N ALA A 65 9.30 -0.73 7.82
CA ALA A 65 7.93 -1.21 7.96
C ALA A 65 7.78 -2.09 9.21
N ARG A 66 8.73 -3.00 9.46
CA ARG A 66 8.72 -3.84 10.66
C ARG A 66 8.86 -3.03 11.93
N GLU A 67 9.70 -2.01 11.94
CA GLU A 67 9.83 -1.10 13.09
C GLU A 67 8.51 -0.41 13.43
N MET A 68 7.68 -0.18 12.43
CA MET A 68 6.35 0.42 12.62
C MET A 68 5.26 -0.61 12.93
N GLY A 69 5.61 -1.88 13.08
CA GLY A 69 4.68 -2.93 13.40
C GLY A 69 3.94 -3.52 12.21
N ALA A 70 4.36 -3.23 10.99
CA ALA A 70 3.78 -3.82 9.80
C ALA A 70 4.36 -5.22 9.55
N HIS A 71 3.57 -6.07 8.91
CA HIS A 71 4.06 -7.32 8.36
C HIS A 71 4.75 -7.04 7.02
N THR A 72 5.67 -7.90 6.63
CA THR A 72 6.45 -7.69 5.40
C THR A 72 6.54 -8.96 4.58
N VAL A 73 6.57 -8.78 3.26
CA VAL A 73 6.87 -9.85 2.30
C VAL A 73 7.99 -9.36 1.39
N VAL A 74 9.00 -10.20 1.23
CA VAL A 74 10.14 -9.90 0.37
C VAL A 74 9.83 -10.34 -1.04
N GLU A 75 9.99 -9.43 -2.00
CA GLU A 75 9.93 -9.76 -3.41
C GLU A 75 11.31 -10.17 -3.89
N SER A 76 11.38 -11.24 -4.67
CA SER A 76 12.61 -11.69 -5.31
C SER A 76 12.61 -11.25 -6.77
N GLY A 77 13.79 -10.89 -7.28
CA GLY A 77 13.94 -10.44 -8.66
C GLY A 77 13.36 -9.06 -8.90
N ASN A 78 12.71 -8.90 -10.05
CA ASN A 78 12.13 -7.63 -10.48
C ASN A 78 10.70 -7.86 -11.00
N PRO A 79 9.77 -8.29 -10.13
CA PRO A 79 8.42 -8.64 -10.55
C PRO A 79 7.65 -7.39 -10.97
N GLU A 80 6.66 -7.58 -11.83
CA GLU A 80 5.70 -6.54 -12.14
C GLU A 80 4.82 -6.26 -10.93
N LEU A 81 4.29 -5.03 -10.86
CA LEU A 81 3.42 -4.59 -9.77
C LEU A 81 2.24 -5.56 -9.56
N ASN A 82 1.59 -5.97 -10.63
CA ASN A 82 0.42 -6.84 -10.53
C ASN A 82 0.76 -8.21 -9.94
N THR A 83 1.94 -8.74 -10.25
CA THR A 83 2.43 -10.00 -9.66
C THR A 83 2.68 -9.83 -8.17
N ALA A 84 3.30 -8.72 -7.76
CA ALA A 84 3.54 -8.41 -6.36
C ALA A 84 2.24 -8.28 -5.58
N LEU A 85 1.26 -7.57 -6.12
CA LEU A 85 -0.04 -7.39 -5.49
C LEU A 85 -0.80 -8.70 -5.37
N MET A 86 -0.76 -9.56 -6.40
CA MET A 86 -1.39 -10.87 -6.34
C MET A 86 -0.78 -11.74 -5.25
N ARG A 87 0.54 -11.75 -5.14
CA ARG A 87 1.25 -12.51 -4.11
C ARG A 87 0.89 -12.02 -2.70
N ALA A 88 0.89 -10.71 -2.48
CA ALA A 88 0.50 -10.12 -1.21
C ALA A 88 -0.95 -10.44 -0.85
N THR A 89 -1.85 -10.38 -1.83
CA THR A 89 -3.26 -10.72 -1.65
C THR A 89 -3.43 -12.18 -1.22
N GLN A 90 -2.70 -13.11 -1.82
CA GLN A 90 -2.73 -14.52 -1.45
C GLN A 90 -2.24 -14.74 -0.02
N VAL A 91 -1.19 -14.03 0.39
CA VAL A 91 -0.67 -14.10 1.76
C VAL A 91 -1.73 -13.62 2.76
N VAL A 92 -2.34 -12.48 2.50
CA VAL A 92 -3.39 -11.91 3.35
C VAL A 92 -4.61 -12.83 3.44
N ALA A 93 -5.03 -13.40 2.31
CA ALA A 93 -6.15 -14.35 2.28
C ALA A 93 -5.82 -15.58 3.13
N GLY A 94 -4.58 -16.07 3.06
CA GLY A 94 -4.12 -17.19 3.87
C GLY A 94 -4.10 -16.89 5.37
N TRP A 95 -4.00 -15.61 5.75
CA TRP A 95 -4.06 -15.16 7.15
C TRP A 95 -5.49 -14.88 7.61
N GLY A 96 -6.49 -15.16 6.79
CA GLY A 96 -7.88 -14.92 7.12
C GLY A 96 -8.37 -13.50 6.85
N GLY A 97 -7.65 -12.72 6.07
CA GLY A 97 -8.09 -11.40 5.65
C GLY A 97 -9.36 -11.47 4.83
N ARG A 98 -10.34 -10.62 5.12
CA ARG A 98 -11.64 -10.59 4.44
C ARG A 98 -11.73 -9.53 3.37
N ALA A 99 -10.86 -8.55 3.41
CA ALA A 99 -10.78 -7.48 2.42
C ALA A 99 -9.35 -6.95 2.36
N VAL A 100 -9.01 -6.34 1.24
CA VAL A 100 -7.72 -5.66 1.09
C VAL A 100 -7.93 -4.23 0.62
N VAL A 101 -7.08 -3.34 1.12
CA VAL A 101 -6.94 -1.98 0.63
C VAL A 101 -5.54 -1.86 0.06
N ILE A 102 -5.42 -1.52 -1.20
CA ILE A 102 -4.13 -1.34 -1.84
C ILE A 102 -3.82 0.14 -1.91
N LEU A 103 -2.73 0.53 -1.28
CA LEU A 103 -2.31 1.92 -1.18
C LEU A 103 -0.86 2.06 -1.65
N PRO A 104 -0.57 2.94 -2.62
CA PRO A 104 0.82 3.28 -2.93
C PRO A 104 1.52 3.89 -1.72
N ALA A 105 2.84 3.74 -1.68
CA ALA A 105 3.64 4.28 -0.58
C ALA A 105 3.89 5.80 -0.70
N ASP A 106 3.42 6.43 -1.76
CA ASP A 106 3.71 7.83 -2.09
C ASP A 106 2.46 8.72 -2.12
N LEU A 107 1.62 8.59 -1.11
CA LEU A 107 0.41 9.41 -0.95
C LEU A 107 0.61 10.41 0.19
N PRO A 108 1.24 11.57 -0.07
CA PRO A 108 1.60 12.50 1.01
C PRO A 108 0.39 13.17 1.68
N LEU A 109 -0.76 13.20 1.02
CA LEU A 109 -1.95 13.88 1.52
C LEU A 109 -3.02 12.92 2.04
N ILE A 110 -2.76 11.61 2.05
CA ILE A 110 -3.75 10.66 2.56
C ILE A 110 -3.98 10.89 4.05
N SER A 111 -5.25 10.81 4.46
CA SER A 111 -5.67 10.95 5.86
C SER A 111 -6.32 9.68 6.36
N THR A 112 -6.42 9.57 7.69
CA THR A 112 -7.13 8.46 8.32
C THR A 112 -8.59 8.43 7.89
N GLU A 113 -9.22 9.59 7.71
CA GLU A 113 -10.61 9.70 7.24
C GLU A 113 -10.77 9.10 5.84
N ASP A 114 -9.77 9.26 4.97
CA ASP A 114 -9.80 8.66 3.63
C ASP A 114 -9.85 7.14 3.71
N VAL A 115 -9.06 6.55 4.59
CA VAL A 115 -9.03 5.10 4.81
C VAL A 115 -10.36 4.61 5.39
N VAL A 116 -10.89 5.32 6.38
CA VAL A 116 -12.19 5.00 6.99
C VAL A 116 -13.29 5.02 5.93
N LYS A 117 -13.30 6.03 5.08
CA LYS A 117 -14.31 6.16 4.02
C LYS A 117 -14.24 5.02 3.02
N LEU A 118 -13.04 4.61 2.62
CA LEU A 118 -12.87 3.46 1.72
C LEU A 118 -13.46 2.19 2.34
N CYS A 119 -13.21 1.96 3.62
CA CYS A 119 -13.72 0.79 4.33
C CYS A 119 -15.24 0.83 4.47
N GLU A 120 -15.81 2.01 4.74
CA GLU A 120 -17.27 2.18 4.82
C GLU A 120 -17.95 1.90 3.48
N LEU A 121 -17.37 2.38 2.39
CA LEU A 121 -17.89 2.12 1.05
C LEU A 121 -17.80 0.66 0.65
N GLY A 122 -16.84 -0.08 1.22
CA GLY A 122 -16.59 -1.49 0.92
C GLY A 122 -17.15 -2.48 1.93
N GLU A 123 -18.13 -2.08 2.76
CA GLU A 123 -18.67 -2.95 3.82
C GLU A 123 -19.42 -4.17 3.31
N THR A 124 -20.03 -4.10 2.13
CA THR A 124 -20.81 -5.22 1.59
C THR A 124 -19.91 -6.20 0.85
N ASP A 125 -20.32 -7.48 0.84
CA ASP A 125 -19.60 -8.50 0.11
C ASP A 125 -19.60 -8.25 -1.40
N ASN A 126 -18.56 -8.74 -2.07
CA ASN A 126 -18.40 -8.63 -3.52
C ASN A 126 -18.34 -7.17 -3.97
N THR A 127 -17.55 -6.36 -3.26
CA THR A 127 -17.43 -4.93 -3.51
C THR A 127 -16.00 -4.56 -3.90
N VAL A 128 -15.89 -3.70 -4.91
CA VAL A 128 -14.64 -3.05 -5.29
C VAL A 128 -14.87 -1.54 -5.21
N VAL A 129 -13.98 -0.84 -4.51
CA VAL A 129 -14.02 0.62 -4.42
C VAL A 129 -12.71 1.16 -4.98
N ILE A 130 -12.82 2.07 -5.93
CA ILE A 130 -11.67 2.71 -6.56
C ILE A 130 -11.66 4.18 -6.18
N ALA A 131 -10.56 4.64 -5.56
CA ALA A 131 -10.33 6.05 -5.33
C ALA A 131 -9.39 6.57 -6.41
N THR A 132 -9.86 7.55 -7.17
CA THR A 132 -9.08 8.15 -8.25
C THR A 132 -8.50 9.48 -7.81
N ASP A 133 -7.54 10.00 -8.59
CA ASP A 133 -7.02 11.35 -8.38
C ASP A 133 -8.08 12.39 -8.84
N SER A 134 -7.77 13.68 -8.65
CA SER A 134 -8.69 14.76 -8.98
C SER A 134 -9.05 14.83 -10.47
N ASP A 135 -8.20 14.30 -11.33
CA ASP A 135 -8.42 14.27 -12.77
C ASP A 135 -9.06 12.96 -13.24
N GLU A 136 -9.33 12.04 -12.31
CA GLU A 136 -9.88 10.70 -12.57
C GLU A 136 -9.02 9.87 -13.53
N ASP A 137 -7.73 10.19 -13.62
CA ASP A 137 -6.80 9.59 -14.57
C ASP A 137 -5.92 8.50 -13.94
N GLY A 138 -5.77 8.52 -12.62
CA GLY A 138 -4.98 7.53 -11.88
C GLY A 138 -5.75 6.92 -10.75
N THR A 139 -5.30 5.75 -10.27
CA THR A 139 -5.88 5.08 -9.11
C THR A 139 -4.98 5.35 -7.90
N ASN A 140 -5.52 6.06 -6.89
CA ASN A 140 -4.82 6.33 -5.64
C ASN A 140 -5.00 5.23 -4.61
N ALA A 141 -6.14 4.54 -4.62
CA ALA A 141 -6.41 3.45 -3.70
C ALA A 141 -7.42 2.49 -4.29
N LEU A 142 -7.35 1.24 -3.87
CA LEU A 142 -8.24 0.19 -4.36
C LEU A 142 -8.66 -0.68 -3.17
N PHE A 143 -9.97 -0.77 -2.91
CA PHE A 143 -10.53 -1.65 -1.89
C PHE A 143 -11.20 -2.84 -2.58
N ILE A 144 -10.91 -4.05 -2.12
CA ILE A 144 -11.46 -5.29 -2.68
C ILE A 144 -11.96 -6.19 -1.55
N ARG A 145 -13.20 -6.58 -1.62
CA ARG A 145 -13.83 -7.55 -0.69
C ARG A 145 -14.60 -8.61 -1.50
N PRO A 146 -14.30 -9.89 -1.42
CA PRO A 146 -13.17 -10.50 -0.69
C PRO A 146 -11.83 -10.34 -1.44
N PRO A 147 -10.71 -10.66 -0.79
CA PRO A 147 -9.41 -10.64 -1.48
C PRO A 147 -9.45 -11.56 -2.70
N GLY A 148 -8.92 -11.08 -3.83
CA GLY A 148 -8.90 -11.87 -5.05
C GLY A 148 -10.19 -11.86 -5.86
N LEU A 149 -11.17 -11.01 -5.50
CA LEU A 149 -12.43 -10.90 -6.24
C LEU A 149 -12.22 -10.57 -7.72
N ILE A 150 -11.23 -9.71 -7.99
CA ILE A 150 -10.85 -9.37 -9.35
C ILE A 150 -9.34 -9.56 -9.54
N PRO A 151 -8.87 -9.87 -10.76
CA PRO A 151 -7.44 -9.94 -11.01
C PRO A 151 -6.82 -8.54 -11.08
N TYR A 152 -5.53 -8.48 -10.79
CA TYR A 152 -4.75 -7.26 -11.03
C TYR A 152 -4.21 -7.32 -12.46
N ALA A 153 -4.78 -6.54 -13.32
CA ALA A 153 -4.38 -6.54 -14.73
C ALA A 153 -4.22 -5.13 -15.29
#